data_726e776753db64327c07cc84c4c0b56d
#
_entry.id   726e776753db64327c07cc84c4c0b56d
#
_cell.length_a   1.000
_cell.length_b   1.000
_cell.length_c   1.000
_cell.angle_alpha   90.00
_cell.angle_beta   90.00
_cell.angle_gamma   90.00
#
_symmetry.space_group_name_H-M   'P 1'
#
loop_
_entity.id
_entity.type
_entity.pdbx_description
1 polymer ?
#
loop_
_entity_poly.entity_id
_entity_poly.type
_entity_poly.pdbx_seq_one_letter_code
_entity_poly.pdbx_strand_id
1 'polypeptide(L)'
;VTSTTSACTVCQPPALEALVRSEPALAALWQALPRRQFGAGTLLQPAGETSTRCWQVRSGVVRLFYLNEQGTERNRSFHGTGSWVAGNLPPLALPSPYAIEALAPVEAVELAYATLQQWQRSFAHIGPLLEEALGYVFQQHAQREAELLSHPPEVRYQSFLATHGDLTPHLPQHHVASYLGISPVSLSRIRARLGMLEASRGV
;
A
#
# COMPACT_ATOMS: atom_id res chain seq x y z
N VAL A 1 10.51 -3.02 -25.86
CA VAL A 1 9.87 -1.85 -25.23
C VAL A 1 9.87 -2.12 -23.75
N THR A 2 10.90 -1.62 -23.07
CA THR A 2 11.05 -1.72 -21.61
C THR A 2 10.10 -0.72 -20.97
N SER A 3 8.97 -1.21 -20.46
CA SER A 3 8.02 -0.42 -19.65
C SER A 3 8.68 -0.14 -18.30
N THR A 4 9.24 1.05 -18.15
CA THR A 4 9.68 1.56 -16.84
C THR A 4 8.43 1.92 -16.06
N THR A 5 7.91 0.97 -15.28
CA THR A 5 6.81 1.23 -14.36
C THR A 5 7.36 2.15 -13.28
N SER A 6 6.96 3.41 -13.32
CA SER A 6 7.29 4.40 -12.27
C SER A 6 6.79 3.87 -10.94
N ALA A 7 7.69 3.64 -10.01
CA ALA A 7 7.35 3.15 -8.68
C ALA A 7 6.65 4.27 -7.90
N CYS A 8 5.52 3.96 -7.26
CA CYS A 8 4.81 4.88 -6.38
C CYS A 8 5.78 5.40 -5.30
N THR A 9 6.19 6.65 -5.42
CA THR A 9 7.20 7.29 -4.56
C THR A 9 6.76 7.39 -3.09
N VAL A 10 5.46 7.23 -2.82
CA VAL A 10 4.84 7.46 -1.51
C VAL A 10 4.92 6.23 -0.57
N CYS A 11 5.20 5.03 -1.10
CA CYS A 11 5.08 3.79 -0.33
C CYS A 11 6.40 3.01 -0.17
N GLN A 12 7.55 3.59 -0.52
CA GLN A 12 8.85 2.91 -0.47
C GLN A 12 9.77 3.53 0.57
N PRO A 13 10.26 2.78 1.55
CA PRO A 13 11.54 3.08 2.15
C PRO A 13 12.63 2.74 1.12
N PRO A 14 13.28 3.71 0.48
CA PRO A 14 14.31 3.45 -0.55
C PRO A 14 15.54 2.73 0.00
N ALA A 15 15.68 2.72 1.32
CA ALA A 15 16.84 2.19 2.01
C ALA A 15 16.94 0.65 1.98
N LEU A 16 15.84 -0.11 2.01
CA LEU A 16 15.93 -1.58 2.11
C LEU A 16 16.52 -2.24 0.85
N GLU A 17 16.09 -1.83 -0.34
CA GLU A 17 16.65 -2.40 -1.58
C GLU A 17 18.13 -2.01 -1.78
N ALA A 18 18.50 -0.80 -1.35
CA ALA A 18 19.89 -0.36 -1.40
C ALA A 18 20.76 -1.18 -0.42
N LEU A 19 20.27 -1.41 0.80
CA LEU A 19 20.94 -2.23 1.79
C LEU A 19 21.09 -3.68 1.32
N VAL A 20 20.01 -4.28 0.81
CA VAL A 20 20.06 -5.64 0.25
C VAL A 20 21.08 -5.75 -0.86
N ARG A 21 21.21 -4.74 -1.73
CA ARG A 21 22.23 -4.73 -2.79
C ARG A 21 23.67 -4.58 -2.28
N SER A 22 23.86 -3.86 -1.18
CA SER A 22 25.19 -3.59 -0.61
C SER A 22 25.74 -4.74 0.24
N GLU A 23 24.91 -5.70 0.67
CA GLU A 23 25.27 -6.77 1.56
C GLU A 23 24.97 -8.16 0.94
N PRO A 24 25.99 -8.85 0.35
CA PRO A 24 25.77 -10.09 -0.43
C PRO A 24 25.04 -11.19 0.33
N ALA A 25 25.31 -11.34 1.64
CA ALA A 25 24.65 -12.34 2.48
C ALA A 25 23.15 -12.05 2.61
N LEU A 26 22.77 -10.79 2.81
CA LEU A 26 21.37 -10.37 2.88
C LEU A 26 20.70 -10.48 1.50
N ALA A 27 21.43 -10.18 0.42
CA ALA A 27 20.93 -10.33 -0.95
C ALA A 27 20.54 -11.79 -1.27
N ALA A 28 21.37 -12.75 -0.85
CA ALA A 28 21.08 -14.17 -1.03
C ALA A 28 19.83 -14.61 -0.25
N LEU A 29 19.70 -14.18 1.01
CA LEU A 29 18.52 -14.45 1.83
C LEU A 29 17.25 -13.81 1.24
N TRP A 30 17.38 -12.59 0.71
CA TRP A 30 16.29 -11.89 0.03
C TRP A 30 15.81 -12.64 -1.21
N GLN A 31 16.72 -13.11 -2.05
CA GLN A 31 16.38 -13.87 -3.26
C GLN A 31 15.72 -15.21 -2.94
N ALA A 32 16.00 -15.80 -1.79
CA ALA A 32 15.41 -17.04 -1.31
C ALA A 32 13.99 -16.87 -0.71
N LEU A 33 13.51 -15.63 -0.52
CA LEU A 33 12.16 -15.39 0.02
C LEU A 33 11.07 -15.96 -0.89
N PRO A 34 10.01 -16.54 -0.31
CA PRO A 34 8.88 -17.07 -1.06
C PRO A 34 8.20 -16.00 -1.91
N ARG A 35 7.89 -16.35 -3.15
CA ARG A 35 6.99 -15.55 -4.00
C ARG A 35 5.59 -16.11 -3.93
N ARG A 36 4.61 -15.22 -3.84
CA ARG A 36 3.19 -15.56 -3.78
C ARG A 36 2.45 -14.87 -4.92
N GLN A 37 1.43 -15.55 -5.42
CA GLN A 37 0.51 -14.98 -6.40
C GLN A 37 -0.90 -14.96 -5.79
N PHE A 38 -1.60 -13.85 -5.98
CA PHE A 38 -2.95 -13.62 -5.49
C PHE A 38 -3.83 -13.21 -6.65
N GLY A 39 -4.96 -13.88 -6.83
CA GLY A 39 -5.98 -13.45 -7.78
C GLY A 39 -6.67 -12.16 -7.32
N ALA A 40 -7.29 -11.43 -8.24
CA ALA A 40 -8.13 -10.29 -7.89
C ALA A 40 -9.23 -10.70 -6.89
N GLY A 41 -9.50 -9.85 -5.90
CA GLY A 41 -10.46 -10.11 -4.81
C GLY A 41 -9.93 -11.03 -3.70
N THR A 42 -8.69 -11.53 -3.80
CA THR A 42 -8.10 -12.38 -2.75
C THR A 42 -7.61 -11.51 -1.59
N LEU A 43 -7.97 -11.92 -0.35
CA LEU A 43 -7.41 -11.32 0.86
C LEU A 43 -6.01 -11.88 1.14
N LEU A 44 -5.01 -11.02 1.19
CA LEU A 44 -3.68 -11.35 1.67
C LEU A 44 -3.67 -11.44 3.20
N GLN A 45 -4.45 -10.57 3.85
CA GLN A 45 -4.61 -10.49 5.30
C GLN A 45 -6.07 -10.11 5.62
N PRO A 46 -6.84 -10.98 6.25
CA PRO A 46 -8.14 -10.62 6.81
C PRO A 46 -8.00 -9.66 8.02
N ALA A 47 -8.99 -8.76 8.19
CA ALA A 47 -9.10 -7.98 9.42
C ALA A 47 -9.38 -8.87 10.63
N GLY A 48 -8.82 -8.55 11.78
CA GLY A 48 -8.95 -9.31 13.03
C GLY A 48 -8.01 -10.51 13.15
N GLU A 49 -7.47 -11.04 12.06
CA GLU A 49 -6.51 -12.13 12.12
C GLU A 49 -5.12 -11.63 12.51
N THR A 50 -4.36 -12.45 13.25
CA THR A 50 -2.99 -12.12 13.65
C THR A 50 -2.08 -12.04 12.44
N SER A 51 -1.49 -10.87 12.22
CA SER A 51 -0.49 -10.65 11.19
C SER A 51 0.85 -11.22 11.62
N THR A 52 1.41 -12.14 10.82
CA THR A 52 2.70 -12.79 11.09
C THR A 52 3.69 -12.64 9.94
N ARG A 53 3.31 -11.87 8.91
CA ARG A 53 4.09 -11.66 7.69
C ARG A 53 3.78 -10.31 7.08
N CYS A 54 4.71 -9.84 6.27
CA CYS A 54 4.51 -8.71 5.37
C CYS A 54 4.83 -9.12 3.94
N TRP A 55 4.38 -8.30 2.98
CA TRP A 55 4.57 -8.56 1.56
C TRP A 55 5.15 -7.34 0.86
N GLN A 56 6.12 -7.57 -0.02
CA GLN A 56 6.52 -6.57 -1.01
C GLN A 56 5.78 -6.85 -2.32
N VAL A 57 4.96 -5.92 -2.76
CA VAL A 57 4.24 -6.00 -4.03
C VAL A 57 5.26 -5.91 -5.19
N ARG A 58 5.33 -6.93 -6.04
CA ARG A 58 6.21 -6.97 -7.22
C ARG A 58 5.48 -6.58 -8.49
N SER A 59 4.19 -6.88 -8.55
CA SER A 59 3.28 -6.44 -9.61
C SER A 59 1.84 -6.43 -9.11
N GLY A 60 0.98 -5.65 -9.76
CA GLY A 60 -0.42 -5.51 -9.40
C GLY A 60 -0.66 -4.39 -8.38
N VAL A 61 -1.87 -4.35 -7.84
CA VAL A 61 -2.34 -3.32 -6.90
C VAL A 61 -3.09 -3.98 -5.74
N VAL A 62 -2.76 -3.57 -4.52
CA VAL A 62 -3.49 -3.96 -3.31
C VAL A 62 -4.13 -2.75 -2.65
N ARG A 63 -5.23 -2.97 -1.95
CA ARG A 63 -5.86 -1.99 -1.06
C ARG A 63 -5.82 -2.45 0.38
N LEU A 64 -5.72 -1.51 1.29
CA LEU A 64 -5.98 -1.71 2.71
C LEU A 64 -7.32 -1.04 3.03
N PHE A 65 -8.18 -1.73 3.78
CA PHE A 65 -9.48 -1.18 4.14
C PHE A 65 -9.94 -1.65 5.51
N TYR A 66 -10.65 -0.76 6.19
CA TYR A 66 -11.37 -1.06 7.43
C TYR A 66 -12.74 -1.63 7.09
N LEU A 67 -13.20 -2.55 7.91
CA LEU A 67 -14.55 -3.11 7.86
C LEU A 67 -15.25 -2.75 9.18
N ASN A 68 -16.39 -2.07 9.11
CA ASN A 68 -17.18 -1.80 10.31
C ASN A 68 -18.15 -2.95 10.61
N GLU A 69 -18.84 -2.88 11.76
CA GLU A 69 -19.80 -3.89 12.20
C GLU A 69 -20.98 -4.11 11.23
N GLN A 70 -21.32 -3.09 10.43
CA GLN A 70 -22.35 -3.16 9.41
C GLN A 70 -21.85 -3.70 8.07
N GLY A 71 -20.61 -4.17 7.98
CA GLY A 71 -20.02 -4.66 6.74
C GLY A 71 -19.60 -3.56 5.75
N THR A 72 -19.61 -2.29 6.16
CA THR A 72 -19.18 -1.19 5.29
C THR A 72 -17.66 -1.09 5.24
N GLU A 73 -17.13 -1.10 4.02
CA GLU A 73 -15.71 -0.94 3.76
C GLU A 73 -15.30 0.54 3.67
N ARG A 74 -14.17 0.87 4.27
CA ARG A 74 -13.52 2.19 4.17
C ARG A 74 -12.07 2.04 3.78
N ASN A 75 -11.73 2.48 2.57
CA ASN A 75 -10.36 2.37 2.07
C ASN A 75 -9.40 3.26 2.87
N ARG A 76 -8.35 2.63 3.36
CA ARG A 76 -7.27 3.25 4.12
C ARG A 76 -6.16 3.73 3.19
N SER A 77 -5.70 2.86 2.28
CA SER A 77 -4.60 3.15 1.35
C SER A 77 -4.60 2.19 0.17
N PHE A 78 -3.87 2.59 -0.90
CA PHE A 78 -3.58 1.77 -2.07
C PHE A 78 -2.07 1.64 -2.24
N HIS A 79 -1.62 0.47 -2.68
CA HIS A 79 -0.20 0.15 -2.81
C HIS A 79 0.04 -0.59 -4.13
N GLY A 80 1.03 -0.13 -4.87
CA GLY A 80 1.47 -0.73 -6.13
C GLY A 80 2.84 -1.37 -6.00
N THR A 81 3.46 -1.63 -7.16
CA THR A 81 4.79 -2.24 -7.28
C THR A 81 5.83 -1.52 -6.42
N GLY A 82 6.62 -2.31 -5.69
CA GLY A 82 7.67 -1.84 -4.78
C GLY A 82 7.20 -1.57 -3.36
N SER A 83 5.90 -1.39 -3.13
CA SER A 83 5.36 -1.09 -1.81
C SER A 83 5.44 -2.30 -0.88
N TRP A 84 5.67 -2.00 0.41
CA TRP A 84 5.50 -2.96 1.49
C TRP A 84 4.14 -2.83 2.13
N VAL A 85 3.49 -3.96 2.40
CA VAL A 85 2.21 -4.04 3.10
C VAL A 85 2.27 -5.08 4.22
N ALA A 86 1.64 -4.77 5.33
CA ALA A 86 1.53 -5.65 6.49
C ALA A 86 0.20 -5.40 7.19
N GLY A 87 -0.35 -6.41 7.86
CA GLY A 87 -1.60 -6.29 8.61
C GLY A 87 -1.46 -5.52 9.92
N ASN A 88 -0.23 -5.37 10.42
CA ASN A 88 0.10 -4.61 11.62
C ASN A 88 1.57 -4.18 11.55
N LEU A 89 2.10 -3.67 12.66
CA LEU A 89 3.46 -3.18 12.81
C LEU A 89 4.47 -4.35 12.82
N PRO A 90 5.25 -4.62 11.73
CA PRO A 90 6.28 -5.65 11.76
C PRO A 90 7.41 -5.31 12.75
N PRO A 91 7.99 -6.28 13.46
CA PRO A 91 7.66 -7.71 13.43
C PRO A 91 6.72 -8.15 14.57
N LEU A 92 5.79 -7.31 15.02
CA LEU A 92 4.86 -7.64 16.10
C LEU A 92 3.68 -8.45 15.57
N ALA A 93 3.51 -9.67 16.09
CA ALA A 93 2.39 -10.54 15.75
C ALA A 93 1.13 -10.09 16.52
N LEU A 94 0.40 -9.15 15.96
CA LEU A 94 -0.82 -8.57 16.50
C LEU A 94 -2.00 -8.75 15.53
N PRO A 95 -3.25 -8.73 16.00
CA PRO A 95 -4.42 -8.71 15.14
C PRO A 95 -4.40 -7.51 14.18
N SER A 96 -4.69 -7.74 12.90
CA SER A 96 -4.77 -6.67 11.90
C SER A 96 -6.05 -5.85 12.09
N PRO A 97 -5.98 -4.53 12.25
CA PRO A 97 -7.17 -3.68 12.34
C PRO A 97 -7.86 -3.45 10.98
N TYR A 98 -7.29 -3.91 9.89
CA TYR A 98 -7.79 -3.76 8.52
C TYR A 98 -7.52 -5.02 7.69
N ALA A 99 -8.22 -5.17 6.58
CA ALA A 99 -7.94 -6.19 5.59
C ALA A 99 -6.99 -5.66 4.50
N ILE A 100 -6.22 -6.57 3.88
CA ILE A 100 -5.39 -6.33 2.70
C ILE A 100 -5.94 -7.19 1.57
N GLU A 101 -6.33 -6.59 0.45
CA GLU A 101 -6.94 -7.26 -0.70
C GLU A 101 -6.23 -6.91 -2.00
N ALA A 102 -6.08 -7.90 -2.87
CA ALA A 102 -5.62 -7.73 -4.24
C ALA A 102 -6.74 -7.15 -5.12
N LEU A 103 -6.56 -5.93 -5.68
CA LEU A 103 -7.52 -5.33 -6.61
C LEU A 103 -7.38 -5.86 -8.05
N ALA A 104 -6.20 -6.37 -8.40
CA ALA A 104 -5.83 -7.01 -9.65
C ALA A 104 -4.97 -8.23 -9.33
N PRO A 105 -4.60 -9.10 -10.28
CA PRO A 105 -3.61 -10.13 -10.02
C PRO A 105 -2.31 -9.53 -9.46
N VAL A 106 -1.88 -10.04 -8.30
CA VAL A 106 -0.70 -9.54 -7.56
C VAL A 106 0.34 -10.64 -7.47
N GLU A 107 1.58 -10.29 -7.77
CA GLU A 107 2.76 -11.04 -7.35
C GLU A 107 3.43 -10.29 -6.19
N ALA A 108 3.78 -10.99 -5.12
CA ALA A 108 4.45 -10.42 -3.96
C ALA A 108 5.52 -11.34 -3.40
N VAL A 109 6.57 -10.74 -2.83
CA VAL A 109 7.55 -11.44 -1.98
C VAL A 109 7.02 -11.45 -0.57
N GLU A 110 6.99 -12.63 0.05
CA GLU A 110 6.50 -12.83 1.42
C GLU A 110 7.68 -12.86 2.40
N LEU A 111 7.61 -12.04 3.45
CA LEU A 111 8.59 -12.03 4.53
C LEU A 111 7.89 -12.32 5.87
N ALA A 112 8.17 -13.47 6.45
CA ALA A 112 7.67 -13.83 7.77
C ALA A 112 8.32 -12.96 8.87
N TYR A 113 7.57 -12.60 9.90
CA TYR A 113 8.09 -11.80 11.02
C TYR A 113 9.21 -12.53 11.78
N ALA A 114 9.14 -13.84 11.89
CA ALA A 114 10.22 -14.64 12.47
C ALA A 114 11.54 -14.50 11.69
N THR A 115 11.48 -14.49 10.35
CA THR A 115 12.63 -14.26 9.48
C THR A 115 13.15 -12.82 9.64
N LEU A 116 12.27 -11.83 9.69
CA LEU A 116 12.66 -10.43 9.91
C LEU A 116 13.34 -10.25 11.27
N GLN A 117 12.83 -10.87 12.33
CA GLN A 117 13.46 -10.86 13.65
C GLN A 117 14.84 -11.53 13.65
N GLN A 118 15.00 -12.63 12.90
CA GLN A 118 16.31 -13.27 12.74
C GLN A 118 17.28 -12.33 12.01
N TRP A 119 16.84 -11.64 10.95
CA TRP A 119 17.68 -10.68 10.23
C TRP A 119 18.06 -9.49 11.10
N GLN A 120 17.18 -8.98 11.96
CA GLN A 120 17.51 -7.93 12.93
C GLN A 120 18.63 -8.33 13.89
N ARG A 121 18.73 -9.61 14.25
CA ARG A 121 19.81 -10.12 15.10
C ARG A 121 21.11 -10.35 14.34
N SER A 122 21.04 -10.67 13.06
CA SER A 122 22.20 -11.05 12.22
C SER A 122 22.80 -9.85 11.49
N PHE A 123 22.02 -8.80 11.22
CA PHE A 123 22.43 -7.64 10.41
C PHE A 123 22.10 -6.36 11.18
N ALA A 124 23.13 -5.67 11.66
CA ALA A 124 22.98 -4.48 12.52
C ALA A 124 22.17 -3.33 11.88
N HIS A 125 22.15 -3.26 10.55
CA HIS A 125 21.45 -2.19 9.81
C HIS A 125 19.94 -2.41 9.67
N ILE A 126 19.43 -3.62 9.89
CA ILE A 126 17.98 -3.92 9.72
C ILE A 126 17.13 -3.22 10.78
N GLY A 127 17.59 -3.11 12.02
CA GLY A 127 16.88 -2.40 13.09
C GLY A 127 16.63 -0.93 12.75
N PRO A 128 17.67 -0.12 12.54
CA PRO A 128 17.54 1.29 12.14
C PRO A 128 16.69 1.50 10.89
N LEU A 129 16.82 0.63 9.89
CA LEU A 129 16.01 0.68 8.69
C LEU A 129 14.52 0.47 8.96
N LEU A 130 14.20 -0.45 9.86
CA LEU A 130 12.82 -0.70 10.26
C LEU A 130 12.24 0.51 11.01
N GLU A 131 13.02 1.13 11.89
CA GLU A 131 12.64 2.35 12.60
C GLU A 131 12.36 3.50 11.63
N GLU A 132 13.21 3.68 10.62
CA GLU A 132 12.99 4.68 9.56
C GLU A 132 11.69 4.40 8.77
N ALA A 133 11.47 3.14 8.37
CA ALA A 133 10.26 2.73 7.66
C ALA A 133 9.00 2.99 8.49
N LEU A 134 9.04 2.73 9.80
CA LEU A 134 7.94 2.98 10.72
C LEU A 134 7.68 4.48 10.92
N GLY A 135 8.74 5.28 11.05
CA GLY A 135 8.65 6.74 11.10
C GLY A 135 7.98 7.29 9.84
N TYR A 136 8.36 6.79 8.68
CA TYR A 136 7.73 7.15 7.41
C TYR A 136 6.24 6.80 7.37
N VAL A 137 5.86 5.57 7.75
CA VAL A 137 4.46 5.13 7.79
C VAL A 137 3.65 6.00 8.77
N PHE A 138 4.20 6.34 9.93
CA PHE A 138 3.56 7.22 10.89
C PHE A 138 3.30 8.61 10.31
N GLN A 139 4.29 9.21 9.63
CA GLN A 139 4.12 10.51 8.96
C GLN A 139 3.04 10.48 7.89
N GLN A 140 2.98 9.42 7.08
CA GLN A 140 1.92 9.26 6.06
C GLN A 140 0.53 9.18 6.69
N HIS A 141 0.40 8.51 7.84
CA HIS A 141 -0.87 8.45 8.57
C HIS A 141 -1.27 9.80 9.14
N ALA A 142 -0.34 10.51 9.78
CA ALA A 142 -0.60 11.84 10.33
C ALA A 142 -1.00 12.83 9.23
N GLN A 143 -0.31 12.80 8.09
CA GLN A 143 -0.66 13.62 6.92
C GLN A 143 -2.06 13.28 6.41
N ARG A 144 -2.38 11.99 6.29
CA ARG A 144 -3.68 11.53 5.83
C ARG A 144 -4.81 11.92 6.77
N GLU A 145 -4.59 11.82 8.07
CA GLU A 145 -5.54 12.27 9.09
C GLU A 145 -5.78 13.79 8.97
N ALA A 146 -4.72 14.58 8.89
CA ALA A 146 -4.80 16.03 8.72
C ALA A 146 -5.60 16.41 7.45
N GLU A 147 -5.36 15.74 6.32
CA GLU A 147 -6.12 15.95 5.08
C GLU A 147 -7.61 15.65 5.25
N LEU A 148 -7.96 14.55 5.91
CA LEU A 148 -9.36 14.17 6.13
C LEU A 148 -10.10 15.16 7.02
N LEU A 149 -9.42 15.73 8.02
CA LEU A 149 -10.01 16.62 9.01
C LEU A 149 -10.06 18.08 8.54
N SER A 150 -9.09 18.53 7.74
CA SER A 150 -8.90 19.95 7.46
C SER A 150 -9.11 20.37 5.99
N HIS A 151 -9.01 19.42 5.03
CA HIS A 151 -9.11 19.77 3.62
C HIS A 151 -10.48 19.46 3.01
N PRO A 152 -11.02 20.35 2.14
CA PRO A 152 -12.23 20.05 1.38
C PRO A 152 -12.01 18.88 0.41
N PRO A 153 -13.08 18.15 0.02
CA PRO A 153 -12.98 16.95 -0.83
C PRO A 153 -12.23 17.16 -2.14
N GLU A 154 -12.34 18.33 -2.74
CA GLU A 154 -11.67 18.66 -4.00
C GLU A 154 -10.15 18.72 -3.85
N VAL A 155 -9.68 19.36 -2.77
CA VAL A 155 -8.25 19.43 -2.43
C VAL A 155 -7.72 18.02 -2.11
N ARG A 156 -8.46 17.21 -1.36
CA ARG A 156 -8.10 15.80 -1.09
C ARG A 156 -7.98 14.97 -2.37
N TYR A 157 -8.86 15.21 -3.35
CA TYR A 157 -8.80 14.53 -4.63
C TYR A 157 -7.56 14.94 -5.45
N GLN A 158 -7.21 16.22 -5.46
CA GLN A 158 -5.99 16.71 -6.11
C GLN A 158 -4.73 16.12 -5.45
N SER A 159 -4.66 16.09 -4.11
CA SER A 159 -3.60 15.44 -3.35
C SER A 159 -3.50 13.94 -3.70
N PHE A 160 -4.65 13.25 -3.76
CA PHE A 160 -4.71 11.85 -4.17
C PHE A 160 -4.14 11.62 -5.57
N LEU A 161 -4.48 12.45 -6.55
CA LEU A 161 -3.95 12.34 -7.90
C LEU A 161 -2.44 12.59 -7.95
N ALA A 162 -1.94 13.52 -7.16
CA ALA A 162 -0.51 13.81 -7.06
C ALA A 162 0.28 12.62 -6.48
N THR A 163 -0.30 11.89 -5.52
CA THR A 163 0.38 10.80 -4.81
C THR A 163 0.12 9.42 -5.42
N HIS A 164 -1.04 9.20 -6.05
CA HIS A 164 -1.49 7.90 -6.56
C HIS A 164 -1.84 7.96 -8.06
N GLY A 165 -1.32 8.94 -8.80
CA GLY A 165 -1.64 9.13 -10.22
C GLY A 165 -1.42 7.88 -11.05
N ASP A 166 -0.29 7.20 -10.83
CA ASP A 166 0.09 5.97 -11.52
C ASP A 166 -0.87 4.78 -11.25
N LEU A 167 -1.49 4.76 -10.07
CA LEU A 167 -2.45 3.72 -9.68
C LEU A 167 -3.88 4.03 -10.12
N THR A 168 -4.20 5.32 -10.32
CA THR A 168 -5.57 5.78 -10.59
C THR A 168 -6.27 5.05 -11.74
N PRO A 169 -5.61 4.71 -12.87
CA PRO A 169 -6.24 3.94 -13.95
C PRO A 169 -6.70 2.54 -13.54
N HIS A 170 -6.10 1.98 -12.49
CA HIS A 170 -6.38 0.63 -11.99
C HIS A 170 -7.34 0.61 -10.80
N LEU A 171 -7.78 1.79 -10.33
CA LEU A 171 -8.64 1.91 -9.15
C LEU A 171 -10.10 2.17 -9.52
N PRO A 172 -11.04 1.29 -9.13
CA PRO A 172 -12.47 1.55 -9.24
C PRO A 172 -12.86 2.86 -8.53
N GLN A 173 -13.73 3.66 -9.16
CA GLN A 173 -14.10 4.99 -8.66
C GLN A 173 -14.73 4.96 -7.26
N HIS A 174 -15.47 3.90 -6.92
CA HIS A 174 -16.06 3.75 -5.59
C HIS A 174 -14.99 3.54 -4.50
N HIS A 175 -13.88 2.89 -4.83
CA HIS A 175 -12.74 2.77 -3.92
C HIS A 175 -12.03 4.11 -3.71
N VAL A 176 -11.86 4.89 -4.77
CA VAL A 176 -11.30 6.26 -4.66
C VAL A 176 -12.22 7.15 -3.82
N ALA A 177 -13.54 7.11 -4.06
CA ALA A 177 -14.51 7.86 -3.26
C ALA A 177 -14.46 7.47 -1.78
N SER A 178 -14.42 6.16 -1.49
CA SER A 178 -14.28 5.63 -0.13
C SER A 178 -12.99 6.12 0.55
N TYR A 179 -11.86 6.10 -0.17
CA TYR A 179 -10.58 6.64 0.31
C TYR A 179 -10.70 8.14 0.64
N LEU A 180 -11.36 8.92 -0.21
CA LEU A 180 -11.54 10.36 0.00
C LEU A 180 -12.59 10.70 1.09
N GLY A 181 -13.31 9.71 1.62
CA GLY A 181 -14.36 9.91 2.60
C GLY A 181 -15.61 10.62 2.02
N ILE A 182 -15.91 10.39 0.74
CA ILE A 182 -17.05 10.97 0.04
C ILE A 182 -17.87 9.90 -0.70
N SER A 183 -19.05 10.28 -1.20
CA SER A 183 -19.84 9.40 -2.06
C SER A 183 -19.29 9.35 -3.50
N PRO A 184 -19.52 8.25 -4.25
CA PRO A 184 -19.16 8.17 -5.67
C PRO A 184 -19.80 9.31 -6.52
N VAL A 185 -21.00 9.74 -6.17
CA VAL A 185 -21.68 10.87 -6.82
C VAL A 185 -20.92 12.18 -6.60
N SER A 186 -20.44 12.41 -5.36
CA SER A 186 -19.64 13.59 -5.05
C SER A 186 -18.31 13.58 -5.81
N LEU A 187 -17.65 12.43 -5.90
CA LEU A 187 -16.42 12.27 -6.69
C LEU A 187 -16.66 12.56 -8.17
N SER A 188 -17.75 12.04 -8.75
CA SER A 188 -18.11 12.31 -10.15
C SER A 188 -18.28 13.81 -10.41
N ARG A 189 -18.95 14.55 -9.51
CA ARG A 189 -19.10 16.01 -9.62
C ARG A 189 -17.78 16.76 -9.53
N ILE A 190 -16.85 16.33 -8.64
CA ILE A 190 -15.51 16.92 -8.53
C ILE A 190 -14.74 16.70 -9.83
N ARG A 191 -14.76 15.49 -10.37
CA ARG A 191 -14.10 15.15 -11.65
C ARG A 191 -14.64 15.96 -12.82
N ALA A 192 -15.96 16.18 -12.88
CA ALA A 192 -16.59 17.03 -13.89
C ALA A 192 -16.07 18.47 -13.81
N ARG A 193 -16.03 19.04 -12.62
CA ARG A 193 -15.53 20.42 -12.42
C ARG A 193 -14.05 20.58 -12.79
N LEU A 194 -13.25 19.54 -12.59
CA LEU A 194 -11.83 19.53 -12.95
C LEU A 194 -11.56 19.16 -14.43
N GLY A 195 -12.61 19.04 -15.26
CA GLY A 195 -12.47 18.70 -16.69
C GLY A 195 -12.01 17.27 -16.99
N MET A 196 -12.09 16.38 -15.99
CA MET A 196 -11.52 15.02 -16.10
C MET A 196 -12.48 13.97 -16.65
N LEU A 197 -13.72 14.33 -17.01
CA LEU A 197 -14.73 13.37 -17.50
C LEU A 197 -14.68 13.13 -19.01
N GLU A 198 -14.02 13.99 -19.77
CA GLU A 198 -13.98 13.87 -21.24
C GLU A 198 -13.02 12.79 -21.75
N ALA A 199 -11.99 12.46 -20.96
CA ALA A 199 -10.99 11.45 -21.33
C ALA A 199 -11.48 9.99 -21.30
N SER A 200 -12.63 9.70 -20.68
CA SER A 200 -13.15 8.33 -20.49
C SER A 200 -14.23 7.92 -21.51
N ARG A 201 -14.61 8.77 -22.46
CA ARG A 201 -15.66 8.48 -23.47
C ARG A 201 -15.14 8.24 -24.88
N GLY A 202 -13.83 8.18 -25.06
CA GLY A 202 -13.20 8.00 -26.35
C GLY A 202 -12.27 6.79 -26.37
N VAL A 203 -12.81 5.58 -26.24
CA VAL A 203 -12.25 4.31 -26.76
C VAL A 203 -13.42 3.37 -27.02
#